data_9ed60923dd65165e5af145a00aacbdc7
#
_entry.id   9ed60923dd65165e5af145a00aacbdc7
#
_cell.length_a   1.000
_cell.length_b   1.000
_cell.length_c   1.000
_cell.angle_alpha   90.00
_cell.angle_beta   90.00
_cell.angle_gamma   90.00
#
_symmetry.space_group_name_H-M   'P 1'
#
loop_
_entity.id
_entity.type
_entity.pdbx_description
1 polymer ?
#
loop_
_entity_poly.entity_id
_entity_poly.type
_entity_poly.pdbx_seq_one_letter_code
_entity_poly.pdbx_strand_id
1 'polypeptide(L)'
;MGQIQNHAFFYSLLGLTCKITDDLIPRHRGFRIRGIHQTPIPNPPLHYVPHTDCQESKEDIWSAIYYTHDSTGDTFLFEEQVDDVSMCERRSHEWKYIDRVSPKKGRLILFPARQYHCGSPPEKDRRMLINFNFSIPNL
;
A
#
# COMPACT_ATOMS: atom_id res chain seq x y z
N MET A 1 -4.77 20.01 -1.91
CA MET A 1 -3.33 19.94 -1.57
C MET A 1 -3.22 19.44 -0.12
N GLY A 2 -2.73 18.21 0.12
CA GLY A 2 -2.56 17.68 1.47
C GLY A 2 -1.44 18.44 2.20
N GLN A 3 -1.69 18.85 3.45
CA GLN A 3 -0.65 19.45 4.28
C GLN A 3 0.36 18.37 4.69
N ILE A 4 1.66 18.63 4.50
CA ILE A 4 2.73 17.82 5.07
C ILE A 4 2.76 18.11 6.56
N GLN A 5 2.31 17.17 7.40
CA GLN A 5 2.27 17.34 8.86
C GLN A 5 3.65 17.14 9.52
N ASN A 6 4.58 16.46 8.86
CA ASN A 6 5.94 16.26 9.34
C ASN A 6 6.92 16.24 8.16
N HIS A 7 7.48 17.39 7.85
CA HIS A 7 8.39 17.57 6.72
C HIS A 7 9.66 16.72 6.81
N ALA A 8 10.29 16.64 7.98
CA ALA A 8 11.53 15.89 8.17
C ALA A 8 11.30 14.38 7.90
N PHE A 9 10.21 13.82 8.46
CA PHE A 9 9.85 12.43 8.25
C PHE A 9 9.50 12.16 6.77
N PHE A 10 8.72 13.05 6.15
CA PHE A 10 8.36 12.94 4.73
C PHE A 10 9.60 12.92 3.84
N TYR A 11 10.50 13.87 3.98
CA TYR A 11 11.70 13.95 3.13
C TYR A 11 12.68 12.81 3.38
N SER A 12 12.79 12.32 4.62
CA SER A 12 13.62 11.15 4.93
C SER A 12 13.08 9.89 4.25
N LEU A 13 11.76 9.67 4.29
CA LEU A 13 11.13 8.53 3.63
C LEU A 13 11.17 8.65 2.11
N LEU A 14 10.97 9.86 1.57
CA LEU A 14 11.09 10.11 0.14
C LEU A 14 12.53 9.83 -0.34
N GLY A 15 13.54 10.26 0.42
CA GLY A 15 14.94 9.96 0.14
C GLY A 15 15.24 8.46 0.17
N LEU A 16 14.67 7.73 1.12
CA LEU A 16 14.78 6.27 1.19
C LEU A 16 14.09 5.60 -0.03
N THR A 17 12.92 6.06 -0.40
CA THR A 17 12.19 5.56 -1.57
C THR A 17 12.99 5.77 -2.85
N CYS A 18 13.54 6.96 -3.05
CA CYS A 18 14.39 7.26 -4.21
C CYS A 18 15.63 6.35 -4.28
N LYS A 19 16.27 6.07 -3.13
CA LYS A 19 17.40 5.14 -3.07
C LYS A 19 17.02 3.69 -3.40
N ILE A 20 15.87 3.23 -2.89
CA ILE A 20 15.38 1.87 -3.14
C ILE A 20 15.02 1.67 -4.61
N THR A 21 14.58 2.71 -5.27
CA THR A 21 14.16 2.68 -6.68
C THR A 21 15.23 3.17 -7.65
N ASP A 22 16.50 3.26 -7.21
CA ASP A 22 17.64 3.75 -8.02
C ASP A 22 17.36 5.11 -8.70
N ASP A 23 16.74 6.02 -7.93
CA ASP A 23 16.32 7.34 -8.42
C ASP A 23 15.30 7.32 -9.58
N LEU A 24 14.65 6.17 -9.83
CA LEU A 24 13.59 6.06 -10.84
C LEU A 24 12.37 6.93 -10.51
N ILE A 25 12.18 7.25 -9.21
CA ILE A 25 11.10 8.12 -8.76
C ILE A 25 11.66 9.52 -8.50
N PRO A 26 11.39 10.49 -9.37
CA PRO A 26 11.76 11.87 -9.11
C PRO A 26 11.14 12.36 -7.80
N ARG A 27 11.93 13.02 -6.96
CA ARG A 27 11.51 13.47 -5.60
C ARG A 27 10.23 14.31 -5.58
N HIS A 28 9.94 15.03 -6.63
CA HIS A 28 8.73 15.87 -6.75
C HIS A 28 7.48 15.10 -7.21
N ARG A 29 7.59 13.81 -7.48
CA ARG A 29 6.50 12.93 -7.93
C ARG A 29 5.86 12.12 -6.82
N GLY A 30 6.46 12.08 -5.63
CA GLY A 30 5.84 11.50 -4.46
C GLY A 30 4.75 12.43 -3.91
N PHE A 31 3.54 11.94 -3.68
CA PHE A 31 2.44 12.77 -3.19
C PHE A 31 1.81 12.29 -1.88
N ARG A 32 2.01 11.04 -1.48
CA ARG A 32 1.50 10.52 -0.22
C ARG A 32 2.45 9.51 0.39
N ILE A 33 2.75 9.68 1.69
CA ILE A 33 3.48 8.71 2.49
C ILE A 33 2.72 8.52 3.80
N ARG A 34 2.47 7.26 4.17
CA ARG A 34 1.80 6.90 5.42
C ARG A 34 2.57 5.81 6.16
N GLY A 35 2.82 6.04 7.44
CA GLY A 35 3.16 4.97 8.37
C GLY A 35 1.88 4.26 8.82
N ILE A 36 1.86 2.95 8.76
CA ILE A 36 0.72 2.12 9.18
C ILE A 36 1.20 1.21 10.30
N HIS A 37 0.47 1.24 11.41
CA HIS A 37 0.68 0.37 12.57
C HIS A 37 -0.62 -0.37 12.87
N GLN A 38 -0.56 -1.69 12.92
CA GLN A 38 -1.68 -2.57 13.21
C GLN A 38 -1.29 -3.52 14.36
N THR A 39 -2.24 -3.76 15.23
CA THR A 39 -2.12 -4.72 16.36
C THR A 39 -3.11 -5.87 16.15
N PRO A 40 -2.86 -7.03 16.80
CA PRO A 40 -3.83 -8.12 16.82
C PRO A 40 -5.20 -7.65 17.32
N ILE A 41 -6.24 -8.21 16.74
CA ILE A 41 -7.64 -7.97 17.15
C ILE A 41 -8.33 -9.31 17.45
N PRO A 42 -9.30 -9.36 18.40
CA PRO A 42 -10.09 -10.55 18.65
C PRO A 42 -10.91 -10.95 17.40
N ASN A 43 -10.95 -12.27 17.13
CA ASN A 43 -11.69 -12.84 15.98
C ASN A 43 -11.39 -12.12 14.66
N PRO A 44 -10.13 -12.10 14.21
CA PRO A 44 -9.73 -11.34 13.04
C PRO A 44 -10.41 -11.89 11.78
N PRO A 45 -10.85 -11.02 10.86
CA PRO A 45 -11.24 -11.45 9.52
C PRO A 45 -10.00 -11.97 8.76
N LEU A 46 -10.23 -12.77 7.70
CA LEU A 46 -9.15 -13.21 6.82
C LEU A 46 -8.33 -12.01 6.29
N HIS A 47 -9.02 -10.95 5.92
CA HIS A 47 -8.42 -9.68 5.50
C HIS A 47 -9.41 -8.53 5.72
N TYR A 48 -8.90 -7.30 5.73
CA TYR A 48 -9.74 -6.09 5.75
C TYR A 48 -10.48 -5.91 4.40
N VAL A 49 -11.39 -4.95 4.37
CA VAL A 49 -12.12 -4.62 3.13
C VAL A 49 -11.13 -4.09 2.09
N PRO A 50 -11.09 -4.71 0.89
CA PRO A 50 -10.26 -4.26 -0.20
C PRO A 50 -10.54 -2.82 -0.62
N HIS A 51 -9.49 -2.11 -0.99
CA HIS A 51 -9.55 -0.72 -1.44
C HIS A 51 -8.47 -0.43 -2.48
N THR A 52 -8.60 0.68 -3.17
CA THR A 52 -7.57 1.24 -4.04
C THR A 52 -6.96 2.48 -3.37
N ASP A 53 -5.69 2.75 -3.61
CA ASP A 53 -5.02 3.93 -3.09
C ASP A 53 -5.35 5.20 -3.88
N CYS A 54 -5.72 5.04 -5.14
CA CYS A 54 -6.14 6.11 -6.04
C CYS A 54 -7.44 5.72 -6.74
N GLN A 55 -8.43 6.62 -6.70
CA GLN A 55 -9.70 6.45 -7.40
C GLN A 55 -9.68 7.09 -8.81
N GLU A 56 -8.68 7.89 -9.09
CA GLU A 56 -8.51 8.46 -10.43
C GLU A 56 -7.89 7.39 -11.35
N SER A 57 -8.42 7.25 -12.55
CA SER A 57 -7.97 6.31 -13.58
C SER A 57 -6.63 6.71 -14.24
N LYS A 58 -5.73 7.34 -13.47
CA LYS A 58 -4.40 7.69 -13.97
C LYS A 58 -3.49 6.48 -13.93
N GLU A 59 -3.07 6.02 -15.08
CA GLU A 59 -2.24 4.82 -15.25
C GLU A 59 -0.82 4.97 -14.68
N ASP A 60 -0.36 6.20 -14.47
CA ASP A 60 0.99 6.52 -14.01
C ASP A 60 1.13 6.59 -12.48
N ILE A 61 0.08 6.28 -11.70
CA ILE A 61 0.12 6.29 -10.24
C ILE A 61 0.39 4.89 -9.70
N TRP A 62 1.41 4.78 -8.86
CA TRP A 62 1.86 3.55 -8.24
C TRP A 62 1.75 3.60 -6.72
N SER A 63 1.54 2.44 -6.13
CA SER A 63 1.65 2.20 -4.69
C SER A 63 2.86 1.34 -4.40
N ALA A 64 3.60 1.69 -3.36
CA ALA A 64 4.66 0.88 -2.82
C ALA A 64 4.43 0.65 -1.33
N ILE A 65 4.61 -0.58 -0.85
CA ILE A 65 4.56 -0.94 0.55
C ILE A 65 5.92 -1.45 0.99
N TYR A 66 6.53 -0.77 1.95
CA TYR A 66 7.79 -1.18 2.58
C TYR A 66 7.53 -1.72 3.98
N TYR A 67 7.93 -2.95 4.24
CA TYR A 67 7.80 -3.60 5.53
C TYR A 67 9.02 -3.32 6.41
N THR A 68 8.78 -2.76 7.60
CA THR A 68 9.85 -2.34 8.51
C THR A 68 10.40 -3.46 9.38
N HIS A 69 9.66 -4.58 9.51
CA HIS A 69 10.05 -5.77 10.26
C HIS A 69 9.26 -6.99 9.81
N ASP A 70 9.69 -8.17 10.27
CA ASP A 70 8.97 -9.41 10.08
C ASP A 70 7.69 -9.41 10.93
N SER A 71 6.57 -9.83 10.35
CA SER A 71 5.29 -9.89 11.04
C SER A 71 4.38 -10.90 10.37
N THR A 72 3.32 -11.27 11.04
CA THR A 72 2.12 -11.85 10.44
C THR A 72 1.22 -10.73 9.90
N GLY A 73 0.14 -11.06 9.22
CA GLY A 73 -0.77 -10.07 8.63
C GLY A 73 -0.36 -9.68 7.22
N ASP A 74 -0.67 -10.56 6.27
CA ASP A 74 -0.25 -10.41 4.88
C ASP A 74 -0.92 -9.23 4.16
N THR A 75 -0.33 -8.82 3.07
CA THR A 75 -0.98 -7.95 2.08
C THR A 75 -1.54 -8.82 0.96
N PHE A 76 -2.81 -8.62 0.65
CA PHE A 76 -3.53 -9.28 -0.42
C PHE A 76 -3.64 -8.33 -1.62
N LEU A 77 -3.34 -8.83 -2.81
CA LEU A 77 -3.55 -8.18 -4.09
C LEU A 77 -4.63 -8.92 -4.87
N PHE A 78 -5.51 -8.18 -5.53
CA PHE A 78 -6.65 -8.73 -6.27
C PHE A 78 -6.56 -8.36 -7.75
N GLU A 79 -7.22 -9.13 -8.63
CA GLU A 79 -7.27 -8.83 -10.07
C GLU A 79 -8.04 -7.53 -10.36
N GLU A 80 -9.06 -7.26 -9.53
CA GLU A 80 -9.92 -6.12 -9.69
C GLU A 80 -9.16 -4.80 -9.56
N GLN A 81 -9.54 -3.84 -10.38
CA GLN A 81 -9.02 -2.48 -10.38
C GLN A 81 -10.14 -1.47 -10.09
N VAL A 82 -9.79 -0.18 -9.96
CA VAL A 82 -10.78 0.88 -9.82
C VAL A 82 -11.83 0.76 -10.95
N ASP A 83 -13.09 1.00 -10.60
CA ASP A 83 -14.29 0.86 -11.44
C ASP A 83 -14.82 -0.57 -11.65
N ASP A 84 -14.06 -1.63 -11.34
CA ASP A 84 -14.57 -3.01 -11.44
C ASP A 84 -15.58 -3.34 -10.34
N VAL A 85 -15.46 -2.71 -9.17
CA VAL A 85 -16.31 -2.98 -8.00
C VAL A 85 -16.76 -1.68 -7.35
N SER A 86 -18.07 -1.47 -7.24
CA SER A 86 -18.62 -0.30 -6.58
C SER A 86 -18.31 -0.30 -5.07
N MET A 87 -18.30 0.88 -4.45
CA MET A 87 -18.08 1.01 -3.00
C MET A 87 -19.10 0.21 -2.17
N CYS A 88 -20.35 0.09 -2.66
CA CYS A 88 -21.43 -0.62 -1.98
C CYS A 88 -21.25 -2.14 -2.03
N GLU A 89 -20.61 -2.67 -3.07
CA GLU A 89 -20.45 -4.10 -3.32
C GLU A 89 -19.20 -4.70 -2.68
N ARG A 90 -18.22 -3.89 -2.28
CA ARG A 90 -16.90 -4.35 -1.80
C ARG A 90 -16.94 -5.42 -0.71
N ARG A 91 -17.95 -5.41 0.16
CA ARG A 91 -18.05 -6.37 1.27
C ARG A 91 -18.59 -7.72 0.84
N SER A 92 -19.41 -7.76 -0.19
CA SER A 92 -20.08 -8.96 -0.70
C SER A 92 -19.46 -9.49 -2.00
N HIS A 93 -18.52 -8.74 -2.58
CA HIS A 93 -17.84 -9.11 -3.80
C HIS A 93 -16.93 -10.33 -3.57
N GLU A 94 -16.95 -11.27 -4.51
CA GLU A 94 -16.05 -12.42 -4.53
C GLU A 94 -14.73 -12.01 -5.19
N TRP A 95 -13.72 -11.72 -4.33
CA TRP A 95 -12.44 -11.19 -4.75
C TRP A 95 -11.54 -12.24 -5.39
N LYS A 96 -10.93 -11.90 -6.52
CA LYS A 96 -9.98 -12.76 -7.21
C LYS A 96 -8.55 -12.42 -6.80
N TYR A 97 -7.88 -13.35 -6.14
CA TYR A 97 -6.51 -13.16 -5.67
C TYR A 97 -5.50 -13.25 -6.81
N ILE A 98 -4.61 -12.25 -6.90
CA ILE A 98 -3.37 -12.34 -7.67
C ILE A 98 -2.26 -12.90 -6.80
N ASP A 99 -2.06 -12.30 -5.62
CA ASP A 99 -0.95 -12.62 -4.73
C ASP A 99 -1.27 -12.33 -3.28
N ARG A 100 -0.49 -12.98 -2.41
CA ARG A 100 -0.52 -12.80 -0.97
C ARG A 100 0.91 -12.66 -0.45
N VAL A 101 1.26 -11.48 0.04
CA VAL A 101 2.63 -11.13 0.40
C VAL A 101 2.78 -11.00 1.90
N SER A 102 3.62 -11.86 2.49
CA SER A 102 3.96 -11.81 3.92
C SER A 102 4.90 -10.65 4.23
N PRO A 103 4.69 -9.92 5.34
CA PRO A 103 5.61 -8.91 5.82
C PRO A 103 6.98 -9.51 6.16
N LYS A 104 8.02 -9.01 5.51
CA LYS A 104 9.42 -9.31 5.80
C LYS A 104 10.20 -8.01 5.87
N LYS A 105 11.04 -7.86 6.88
CA LYS A 105 11.89 -6.68 7.04
C LYS A 105 12.68 -6.39 5.77
N GLY A 106 12.56 -5.16 5.28
CA GLY A 106 13.24 -4.72 4.05
C GLY A 106 12.56 -5.11 2.75
N ARG A 107 11.47 -5.90 2.78
CA ARG A 107 10.69 -6.21 1.58
C ARG A 107 9.95 -4.96 1.10
N LEU A 108 10.05 -4.68 -0.18
CA LEU A 108 9.26 -3.68 -0.90
C LEU A 108 8.37 -4.40 -1.91
N ILE A 109 7.10 -4.05 -1.97
CA ILE A 109 6.20 -4.45 -3.05
C ILE A 109 5.73 -3.21 -3.79
N LEU A 110 5.51 -3.35 -5.09
CA LEU A 110 5.13 -2.28 -5.99
C LEU A 110 3.98 -2.75 -6.87
N PHE A 111 2.92 -1.95 -6.97
CA PHE A 111 1.75 -2.27 -7.77
C PHE A 111 1.01 -0.99 -8.21
N PRO A 112 0.21 -1.03 -9.28
CA PRO A 112 -0.61 0.10 -9.70
C PRO A 112 -1.53 0.57 -8.56
N ALA A 113 -1.61 1.88 -8.29
CA ALA A 113 -2.42 2.42 -7.19
C ALA A 113 -3.94 2.20 -7.39
N ARG A 114 -4.36 1.89 -8.60
CA ARG A 114 -5.73 1.51 -8.98
C ARG A 114 -6.08 0.05 -8.67
N GLN A 115 -5.07 -0.79 -8.35
CA GLN A 115 -5.23 -2.19 -7.98
C GLN A 115 -5.90 -2.32 -6.62
N TYR A 116 -6.97 -3.14 -6.52
CA TYR A 116 -7.54 -3.46 -5.23
C TYR A 116 -6.55 -4.27 -4.39
N HIS A 117 -6.42 -3.86 -3.16
CA HIS A 117 -5.56 -4.52 -2.18
C HIS A 117 -6.07 -4.28 -0.76
N CYS A 118 -5.60 -5.10 0.17
CA CYS A 118 -5.83 -4.88 1.60
C CYS A 118 -4.78 -5.62 2.44
N GLY A 119 -4.72 -5.32 3.72
CA GLY A 119 -3.98 -6.09 4.70
C GLY A 119 -4.87 -7.09 5.42
N SER A 120 -4.28 -8.05 6.11
CA SER A 120 -4.91 -8.79 7.19
C SER A 120 -4.40 -8.32 8.55
N PRO A 121 -5.19 -8.49 9.62
CA PRO A 121 -4.71 -8.26 10.97
C PRO A 121 -3.52 -9.18 11.29
N PRO A 122 -2.51 -8.72 12.03
CA PRO A 122 -1.48 -9.62 12.53
C PRO A 122 -2.06 -10.56 13.60
N GLU A 123 -1.52 -11.78 13.69
CA GLU A 123 -2.02 -12.80 14.64
C GLU A 123 -1.47 -12.60 16.06
N LYS A 124 -0.19 -12.29 16.19
CA LYS A 124 0.51 -12.25 17.49
C LYS A 124 1.26 -10.94 17.73
N ASP A 125 1.90 -10.42 16.68
CA ASP A 125 2.76 -9.27 16.75
C ASP A 125 2.11 -8.05 16.11
N ARG A 126 2.76 -6.90 16.26
CA ARG A 126 2.38 -5.71 15.50
C ARG A 126 2.82 -5.81 14.04
N ARG A 127 2.03 -5.28 13.14
CA ARG A 127 2.38 -5.11 11.74
C ARG A 127 2.65 -3.63 11.47
N MET A 128 3.86 -3.30 11.03
CA MET A 128 4.25 -1.93 10.71
C MET A 128 4.82 -1.87 9.30
N LEU A 129 4.32 -0.92 8.54
CA LEU A 129 4.75 -0.69 7.17
C LEU A 129 4.67 0.78 6.81
N ILE A 130 5.30 1.13 5.71
CA ILE A 130 5.22 2.45 5.11
C ILE A 130 4.60 2.29 3.72
N ASN A 131 3.51 2.99 3.48
CA ASN A 131 2.84 3.04 2.17
C ASN A 131 3.22 4.36 1.49
N PHE A 132 3.65 4.25 0.24
CA PHE A 132 4.00 5.38 -0.62
C PHE A 132 3.09 5.39 -1.84
N ASN A 133 2.63 6.58 -2.24
CA ASN A 133 2.01 6.77 -3.54
C ASN A 133 2.80 7.82 -4.34
N PHE A 134 3.06 7.52 -5.59
CA PHE A 134 3.89 8.35 -6.47
C PHE A 134 3.51 8.12 -7.93
N SER A 135 3.89 9.04 -8.80
CA SER A 135 3.71 8.85 -10.24
C SER A 135 5.04 8.57 -10.93
N ILE A 136 5.02 7.61 -11.86
CA ILE A 136 6.13 7.32 -12.77
C ILE A 136 5.61 7.62 -14.17
N PRO A 137 6.00 8.73 -14.79
CA PRO A 137 5.58 9.03 -16.14
C PRO A 137 6.19 8.02 -17.12
N ASN A 138 5.38 7.46 -17.99
CA ASN A 138 5.79 6.60 -19.11
C ASN A 138 6.45 5.27 -18.71
N LEU A 139 5.94 4.58 -17.69
CA LEU A 139 6.15 3.15 -17.57
C LEU A 139 5.19 2.37 -18.45
#